data_d348e30d5fb766ea587a89683335aef2
#
_entry.id   d348e30d5fb766ea587a89683335aef2
#
_cell.length_a   1.000
_cell.length_b   1.000
_cell.length_c   1.000
_cell.angle_alpha   90.00
_cell.angle_beta   90.00
_cell.angle_gamma   90.00
#
_symmetry.space_group_name_H-M   'P 1'
#
loop_
_entity.id
_entity.type
_entity.pdbx_description
1 polymer ?
#
loop_
_entity_poly.entity_id
_entity_poly.type
_entity_poly.pdbx_seq_one_letter_code
_entity_poly.pdbx_strand_id
1 'polypeptide(L)' 'MTQSEPKVVKQRVDQILADRGLADSRAKAQAYIMAGLVTVAGKKIDKPGHKIASDAAIELKGK' A
#
# COMPACT_ATOMS: atom_id res chain seq x y z
N MET A 1 -22.15 -21.49 -1.27
CA MET A 1 -21.87 -21.05 -1.19
C MET A 1 -21.10 -20.44 -1.35
N THR A 2 -20.62 -20.25 -1.39
CA THR A 2 -19.91 -19.68 -1.56
C THR A 2 -19.70 -18.60 -1.10
N GLN A 3 -19.11 -18.17 -0.70
CA GLN A 3 -18.91 -17.16 -0.20
C GLN A 3 -18.52 -16.30 -0.96
N SER A 4 -18.76 -15.73 -1.14
CA SER A 4 -18.48 -14.97 -1.92
C SER A 4 -18.12 -13.71 -1.55
N GLU A 5 -18.09 -13.30 -0.51
CA GLU A 5 -17.80 -12.05 -0.25
C GLU A 5 -16.38 -11.84 -0.37
N PRO A 6 -15.91 -10.78 -0.93
CA PRO A 6 -14.59 -10.46 -1.07
C PRO A 6 -13.97 -10.34 0.27
N LYS A 7 -13.01 -11.10 0.54
CA LYS A 7 -12.40 -10.95 1.71
C LYS A 7 -11.40 -9.92 1.60
N VAL A 8 -11.39 -8.92 2.38
CA VAL A 8 -10.40 -7.88 2.39
C VAL A 8 -9.23 -8.39 3.19
N VAL A 9 -8.11 -8.61 2.54
CA VAL A 9 -6.94 -9.12 3.18
C VAL A 9 -6.02 -7.97 3.50
N LYS A 10 -5.45 -7.93 4.68
CA LYS A 10 -4.51 -6.89 5.04
C LYS A 10 -3.13 -7.28 4.61
N GLN A 11 -2.44 -6.37 3.97
CA GLN A 11 -1.11 -6.60 3.48
C GLN A 11 -0.22 -5.44 3.81
N ARG A 12 1.07 -5.66 3.83
CA ARG A 12 2.02 -4.59 4.06
C ARG A 12 1.92 -3.59 2.92
N VAL A 13 1.99 -2.32 3.27
CA VAL A 13 1.81 -1.28 2.27
C VAL A 13 2.94 -1.31 1.24
N ASP A 14 4.16 -1.66 1.64
CA ASP A 14 5.25 -1.72 0.69
C ASP A 14 5.00 -2.82 -0.35
N GLN A 15 4.43 -3.93 0.08
CA GLN A 15 4.14 -4.99 -0.85
C GLN A 15 3.01 -4.59 -1.81
N ILE A 16 2.02 -3.90 -1.32
CA ILE A 16 0.91 -3.47 -2.16
C ILE A 16 1.41 -2.50 -3.22
N LEU A 17 2.30 -1.60 -2.85
CA LEU A 17 2.83 -0.66 -3.81
C LEU A 17 3.58 -1.39 -4.93
N ALA A 18 4.36 -2.38 -4.58
CA ALA A 18 5.08 -3.14 -5.58
C ALA A 18 4.12 -3.96 -6.43
N ASP A 19 3.13 -4.59 -5.81
CA ASP A 19 2.17 -5.41 -6.52
C ASP A 19 1.35 -4.61 -7.50
N ARG A 20 1.01 -3.40 -7.17
CA ARG A 20 0.20 -2.56 -8.05
C ARG A 20 1.02 -1.82 -9.08
N GLY A 21 2.34 -2.01 -9.06
CA GLY A 21 3.19 -1.31 -10.01
C GLY A 21 3.42 0.15 -9.68
N LEU A 22 3.07 0.58 -8.48
CA LEU A 22 3.28 1.95 -8.07
C LEU A 22 4.73 2.19 -7.71
N ALA A 23 5.46 1.13 -7.42
CA ALA A 23 6.88 1.20 -7.14
C ALA A 23 7.57 0.09 -7.91
N ASP A 24 8.80 0.32 -8.33
CA ASP A 24 9.52 -0.65 -9.12
C ASP A 24 9.88 -1.90 -8.33
N SER A 25 10.02 -1.76 -7.03
CA SER A 25 10.38 -2.87 -6.18
C SER A 25 9.93 -2.54 -4.77
N ARG A 26 10.01 -3.52 -3.88
CA ARG A 26 9.64 -3.27 -2.50
C ARG A 26 10.60 -2.29 -1.85
N ALA A 27 11.86 -2.33 -2.25
CA ALA A 27 12.83 -1.39 -1.72
C ALA A 27 12.45 0.04 -2.10
N LYS A 28 12.02 0.25 -3.35
CA LYS A 28 11.55 1.57 -3.73
C LYS A 28 10.29 1.94 -2.99
N ALA A 29 9.40 0.98 -2.81
CA ALA A 29 8.17 1.24 -2.06
C ALA A 29 8.49 1.70 -0.66
N GLN A 30 9.44 1.06 -0.02
CA GLN A 30 9.80 1.44 1.33
C GLN A 30 10.38 2.84 1.36
N ALA A 31 11.18 3.19 0.36
CA ALA A 31 11.74 4.52 0.29
C ALA A 31 10.66 5.57 0.15
N TYR A 32 9.66 5.32 -0.69
CA TYR A 32 8.57 6.26 -0.86
C TYR A 32 7.77 6.42 0.43
N ILE A 33 7.53 5.32 1.13
CA ILE A 33 6.78 5.35 2.37
C ILE A 33 7.54 6.15 3.43
N MET A 34 8.82 5.88 3.56
CA MET A 34 9.61 6.56 4.57
C MET A 34 9.79 8.04 4.25
N ALA A 35 9.69 8.40 2.99
CA ALA A 35 9.76 9.79 2.59
C ALA A 35 8.45 10.53 2.80
N GLY A 36 7.41 9.81 3.19
CA GLY A 36 6.10 10.43 3.43
C GLY A 36 5.32 10.72 2.17
N LEU A 37 5.63 10.00 1.09
CA LEU A 37 4.96 10.24 -0.17
C LEU A 37 3.73 9.39 -0.38
N VAL A 38 3.46 8.45 0.52
CA VAL A 38 2.37 7.51 0.36
C VAL A 38 1.24 7.84 1.31
N THR A 39 0.04 7.97 0.77
CA THR A 39 -1.15 8.16 1.60
C THR A 39 -2.14 7.07 1.27
N VAL A 40 -2.86 6.63 2.28
CA VAL A 40 -3.86 5.60 2.14
C VAL A 40 -5.15 6.13 2.73
N ALA A 41 -6.17 6.22 1.90
CA ALA A 41 -7.46 6.76 2.32
C ALA A 41 -7.31 8.12 3.00
N GLY A 42 -6.40 8.92 2.48
CA GLY A 42 -6.17 10.26 3.00
C GLY A 42 -5.24 10.34 4.18
N LYS A 43 -4.73 9.21 4.66
CA LYS A 43 -3.83 9.22 5.79
C LYS A 43 -2.43 8.93 5.34
N LYS A 44 -1.47 9.72 5.81
CA LYS A 44 -0.09 9.51 5.44
C LYS A 44 0.46 8.29 6.16
N ILE A 45 1.09 7.42 5.42
CA ILE A 45 1.69 6.22 5.96
C ILE A 45 3.19 6.40 5.90
N ASP A 46 3.85 6.22 7.04
CA ASP A 46 5.30 6.40 7.06
C ASP A 46 6.04 5.17 7.56
N LYS A 47 5.34 4.06 7.70
CA LYS A 47 6.00 2.81 8.10
C LYS A 47 5.77 1.76 7.06
N PRO A 48 6.84 1.21 6.46
CA PRO A 48 6.68 0.25 5.37
C PRO A 48 5.94 -1.01 5.80
N GLY A 49 6.08 -1.39 7.04
CA GLY A 49 5.41 -2.59 7.51
C GLY A 49 3.97 -2.40 7.92
N HIS A 50 3.46 -1.20 7.78
CA HIS A 50 2.07 -0.92 8.14
C HIS A 50 1.15 -1.73 7.24
N LYS A 51 0.18 -2.40 7.82
CA LYS A 51 -0.73 -3.23 7.06
C LYS A 51 -2.02 -2.48 6.81
N ILE A 52 -2.48 -2.57 5.58
CA ILE A 52 -3.73 -1.91 5.19
C ILE A 52 -4.53 -2.89 4.38
N ALA A 53 -5.78 -2.57 4.16
CA ALA A 53 -6.63 -3.40 3.34
C ALA A 53 -6.09 -3.45 1.93
N SER A 54 -6.11 -4.62 1.31
CA SER A 54 -5.52 -4.78 0.00
C SER A 54 -6.24 -3.98 -1.07
N ASP A 55 -7.48 -3.58 -0.81
CA ASP A 55 -8.23 -2.76 -1.77
C ASP A 55 -8.26 -1.29 -1.36
N ALA A 56 -7.43 -0.88 -0.42
CA ALA A 56 -7.43 0.50 0.04
C ALA A 56 -6.96 1.44 -1.07
N ALA A 57 -7.48 2.65 -1.04
CA ALA A 57 -7.08 3.67 -2.01
C ALA A 57 -5.73 4.23 -1.61
N ILE A 58 -4.76 4.07 -2.47
CA ILE A 58 -3.41 4.51 -2.19
C ILE A 58 -3.04 5.61 -3.17
N GLU A 59 -2.45 6.67 -2.64
CA GLU A 59 -1.95 7.74 -3.47
C GLU A 59 -0.47 7.87 -3.25
N LEU A 60 0.27 8.04 -4.31
CA LEU A 60 1.70 8.23 -4.25
C LEU A 60 1.99 9.63 -4.78
N LYS A 61 2.55 10.47 -3.93
CA LYS A 61 2.81 11.82 -4.35
C LYS A 61 4.25 12.04 -4.61
N GLY A 62 4.55 13.00 -5.42
CA GLY A 62 5.91 13.45 -5.64
C GLY A 62 6.83 12.44 -6.20
N LYS A 63 6.32 11.52 -6.95
CA LYS A 63 7.10 10.55 -7.42
C LYS A 63 8.14 10.97 -8.32
#